data_ed323f82e4dfea7c146ed1350c0b7661
#
_entry.id   ed323f82e4dfea7c146ed1350c0b7661
#
_cell.length_a   1.000
_cell.length_b   1.000
_cell.length_c   1.000
_cell.angle_alpha   90.00
_cell.angle_beta   90.00
_cell.angle_gamma   90.00
#
_symmetry.space_group_name_H-M   'P 1'
#
loop_
_entity.id
_entity.type
_entity.pdbx_description
1 polymer ?
#
loop_
_entity_poly.entity_id
_entity_poly.type
_entity_poly.pdbx_seq_one_letter_code
_entity_poly.pdbx_strand_id
1 'polypeptide(L)'
;MKFDFVYLGQTVLKYQVPLEIFVGLNEIYERKKKQLPKANKQLVGKIQDEVSLFYSGPNNDKMHQHCFLPDDILKWFHSIFDHYTDWNKIGPTQKSINSIWVNEMKAHEYNPVHIHQGKLYTGLSSVMILKLPKETGVEYSAEEKPMNGRLQIIVCLLYTYPS
;
A
#
# COMPACT_ATOMS: atom_id res chain seq x y z
N MET A 1 19.20 32.38 19.11
CA MET A 1 17.77 32.20 18.85
C MET A 1 17.48 30.72 19.06
N LYS A 2 16.57 30.33 19.96
CA LYS A 2 16.05 28.96 20.08
C LYS A 2 14.81 28.86 19.20
N PHE A 3 14.69 27.81 18.39
CA PHE A 3 13.48 27.54 17.59
C PHE A 3 13.15 26.04 17.70
N ASP A 4 11.88 25.74 17.67
CA ASP A 4 11.40 24.37 17.57
C ASP A 4 11.04 24.06 16.13
N PHE A 5 11.34 22.85 15.72
CA PHE A 5 11.03 22.33 14.40
C PHE A 5 9.77 21.47 14.49
N VAL A 6 8.76 21.82 13.69
CA VAL A 6 7.54 21.04 13.54
C VAL A 6 7.52 20.46 12.15
N TYR A 7 7.54 19.14 12.07
CA TYR A 7 7.41 18.43 10.80
C TYR A 7 5.94 18.28 10.45
N LEU A 8 5.48 18.98 9.41
CA LEU A 8 4.08 18.96 8.96
C LEU A 8 3.82 17.98 7.82
N GLY A 9 4.82 17.20 7.44
CA GLY A 9 4.71 16.21 6.36
C GLY A 9 4.35 14.82 6.84
N GLN A 10 3.93 13.98 5.89
CA GLN A 10 3.73 12.55 6.16
C GLN A 10 5.08 11.83 6.17
N THR A 11 5.27 10.95 7.13
CA THR A 11 6.45 10.11 7.20
C THR A 11 6.27 8.89 6.29
N VAL A 12 7.27 8.63 5.45
CA VAL A 12 7.34 7.41 4.64
C VAL A 12 8.52 6.58 5.12
N LEU A 13 8.25 5.36 5.59
CA LEU A 13 9.29 4.41 5.95
C LEU A 13 9.44 3.36 4.86
N LYS A 14 10.67 3.07 4.48
CA LYS A 14 11.01 2.03 3.51
C LYS A 14 11.59 0.83 4.26
N TYR A 15 10.93 -0.31 4.10
CA TYR A 15 11.35 -1.56 4.72
C TYR A 15 11.99 -2.50 3.71
N GLN A 16 13.01 -3.22 4.13
CA GLN A 16 13.50 -4.38 3.41
C GLN A 16 12.63 -5.57 3.78
N VAL A 17 11.99 -6.17 2.79
CA VAL A 17 11.12 -7.34 3.00
C VAL A 17 12.00 -8.58 3.18
N PRO A 18 11.79 -9.39 4.23
CA PRO A 18 12.45 -10.69 4.39
C PRO A 18 12.17 -11.60 3.18
N LEU A 19 13.17 -12.37 2.78
CA LEU A 19 13.08 -13.20 1.58
C LEU A 19 11.94 -14.22 1.67
N GLU A 20 11.74 -14.82 2.83
CA GLU A 20 10.66 -15.78 3.09
C GLU A 20 9.28 -15.17 2.91
N ILE A 21 9.07 -13.93 3.37
CA ILE A 21 7.80 -13.19 3.19
C ILE A 21 7.58 -12.87 1.71
N PHE A 22 8.64 -12.38 1.04
CA PHE A 22 8.59 -12.06 -0.38
C PHE A 22 8.26 -13.28 -1.24
N VAL A 23 8.96 -14.38 -1.02
CA VAL A 23 8.74 -15.64 -1.75
C VAL A 23 7.36 -16.19 -1.46
N GLY A 24 6.96 -16.23 -0.18
CA GLY A 24 5.64 -16.72 0.23
C GLY A 24 4.50 -15.97 -0.43
N LEU A 25 4.56 -14.63 -0.48
CA LEU A 25 3.54 -13.82 -1.16
C LEU A 25 3.48 -14.08 -2.67
N ASN A 26 4.63 -14.16 -3.34
CA ASN A 26 4.67 -14.46 -4.77
C ASN A 26 4.10 -15.85 -5.07
N GLU A 27 4.45 -16.87 -4.28
CA GLU A 27 3.92 -18.22 -4.45
C GLU A 27 2.41 -18.30 -4.22
N ILE A 28 1.89 -17.62 -3.21
CA ILE A 28 0.45 -17.57 -2.96
C ILE A 28 -0.27 -16.93 -4.14
N TYR A 29 0.25 -15.79 -4.61
CA TYR A 29 -0.32 -15.09 -5.73
C TYR A 29 -0.32 -15.96 -7.00
N GLU A 30 0.83 -16.48 -7.42
CA GLU A 30 0.94 -17.26 -8.67
C GLU A 30 0.10 -18.54 -8.65
N ARG A 31 0.00 -19.22 -7.50
CA ARG A 31 -0.81 -20.43 -7.37
C ARG A 31 -2.31 -20.17 -7.33
N LYS A 32 -2.74 -19.08 -6.70
CA LYS A 32 -4.15 -18.86 -6.37
C LYS A 32 -4.81 -17.72 -7.17
N LYS A 33 -4.09 -16.94 -7.97
CA LYS A 33 -4.61 -15.71 -8.61
C LYS A 33 -5.93 -15.89 -9.38
N LYS A 34 -6.16 -17.08 -9.97
CA LYS A 34 -7.42 -17.38 -10.68
C LYS A 34 -8.60 -17.69 -9.75
N GLN A 35 -8.34 -18.01 -8.49
CA GLN A 35 -9.33 -18.40 -7.48
C GLN A 35 -9.60 -17.29 -6.46
N LEU A 36 -8.72 -16.28 -6.42
CA LEU A 36 -8.84 -15.16 -5.49
C LEU A 36 -10.02 -14.24 -5.87
N PRO A 37 -10.73 -13.69 -4.88
CA PRO A 37 -11.79 -12.71 -5.14
C PRO A 37 -11.23 -11.48 -5.87
N LYS A 38 -11.99 -10.97 -6.83
CA LYS A 38 -11.64 -9.74 -7.54
C LYS A 38 -11.84 -8.52 -6.65
N ALA A 39 -10.87 -7.60 -6.66
CA ALA A 39 -10.88 -6.35 -5.92
C ALA A 39 -11.26 -5.13 -6.77
N ASN A 40 -11.34 -5.25 -8.09
CA ASN A 40 -11.54 -4.16 -9.06
C ASN A 40 -12.72 -3.22 -8.75
N LYS A 41 -13.80 -3.73 -8.14
CA LYS A 41 -14.97 -2.90 -7.79
C LYS A 41 -14.71 -1.89 -6.67
N GLN A 42 -13.65 -2.09 -5.92
CA GLN A 42 -13.31 -1.29 -4.73
C GLN A 42 -12.12 -0.37 -4.96
N LEU A 43 -11.39 -0.58 -6.07
CA LEU A 43 -10.16 0.10 -6.39
C LEU A 43 -10.34 1.06 -7.57
N VAL A 44 -9.48 2.06 -7.64
CA VAL A 44 -9.46 3.02 -8.75
C VAL A 44 -8.40 2.61 -9.76
N GLY A 45 -8.65 2.97 -11.01
CA GLY A 45 -7.70 2.69 -12.09
C GLY A 45 -8.27 1.83 -13.19
N LYS A 46 -7.44 1.57 -14.19
CA LYS A 46 -7.72 0.67 -15.31
C LYS A 46 -6.78 -0.52 -15.20
N ILE A 47 -7.07 -1.42 -14.29
CA ILE A 47 -6.30 -2.63 -14.03
C ILE A 47 -7.27 -3.81 -14.09
N GLN A 48 -6.97 -4.83 -14.91
CA GLN A 48 -7.84 -5.99 -15.09
C GLN A 48 -7.65 -7.03 -13.98
N ASP A 49 -6.43 -7.21 -13.55
CA ASP A 49 -6.05 -8.25 -12.60
C ASP A 49 -5.73 -7.66 -11.23
N GLU A 50 -6.81 -7.31 -10.52
CA GLU A 50 -6.79 -6.91 -9.12
C GLU A 50 -7.49 -7.98 -8.29
N VAL A 51 -6.75 -8.58 -7.37
CA VAL A 51 -7.27 -9.67 -6.54
C VAL A 51 -7.02 -9.41 -5.06
N SER A 52 -7.96 -9.83 -4.22
CA SER A 52 -7.88 -9.66 -2.78
C SER A 52 -7.26 -10.88 -2.11
N LEU A 53 -6.23 -10.65 -1.29
CA LEU A 53 -5.60 -11.67 -0.44
C LEU A 53 -6.19 -11.70 0.96
N PHE A 54 -6.62 -10.54 1.44
CA PHE A 54 -7.21 -10.37 2.75
C PHE A 54 -8.25 -9.25 2.72
N TYR A 55 -9.36 -9.49 3.39
CA TYR A 55 -10.38 -8.48 3.62
C TYR A 55 -11.08 -8.74 4.95
N SER A 56 -11.13 -7.72 5.81
CA SER A 56 -11.77 -7.81 7.13
C SER A 56 -13.29 -7.70 7.10
N GLY A 57 -13.88 -7.46 5.91
CA GLY A 57 -15.30 -7.20 5.75
C GLY A 57 -15.70 -5.74 6.05
N PRO A 58 -16.83 -5.27 5.51
CA PRO A 58 -17.37 -3.96 5.84
C PRO A 58 -17.84 -3.97 7.29
N ASN A 59 -17.33 -3.05 8.12
CA ASN A 59 -17.66 -2.96 9.54
C ASN A 59 -17.39 -4.26 10.35
N ASN A 60 -16.35 -5.01 9.99
CA ASN A 60 -16.03 -6.33 10.57
C ASN A 60 -17.13 -7.40 10.38
N ASP A 61 -17.93 -7.27 9.33
CA ASP A 61 -18.92 -8.28 8.98
C ASP A 61 -18.25 -9.59 8.57
N LYS A 62 -18.38 -10.62 9.41
CA LYS A 62 -17.77 -11.94 9.21
C LYS A 62 -18.20 -12.62 7.91
N MET A 63 -19.36 -12.30 7.38
CA MET A 63 -19.88 -12.91 6.14
C MET A 63 -19.06 -12.55 4.90
N HIS A 64 -18.37 -11.41 4.93
CA HIS A 64 -17.54 -10.93 3.80
C HIS A 64 -16.04 -11.03 4.06
N GLN A 65 -15.65 -11.59 5.20
CA GLN A 65 -14.24 -11.75 5.54
C GLN A 65 -13.61 -12.88 4.74
N HIS A 66 -12.38 -12.66 4.33
CA HIS A 66 -11.54 -13.74 3.81
C HIS A 66 -10.07 -13.48 4.11
N CYS A 67 -9.33 -14.58 4.24
CA CYS A 67 -7.88 -14.54 4.41
C CYS A 67 -7.24 -15.71 3.67
N PHE A 68 -6.38 -15.40 2.71
CA PHE A 68 -5.59 -16.36 1.95
C PHE A 68 -4.11 -16.34 2.34
N LEU A 69 -3.77 -15.52 3.33
CA LEU A 69 -2.41 -15.33 3.81
C LEU A 69 -2.17 -16.20 5.06
N PRO A 70 -1.00 -16.83 5.17
CA PRO A 70 -0.55 -17.46 6.40
C PRO A 70 -0.34 -16.46 7.54
N ASP A 71 -0.43 -16.97 8.77
CA ASP A 71 -0.32 -16.15 9.99
C ASP A 71 1.03 -15.43 10.13
N ASP A 72 2.12 -16.05 9.71
CA ASP A 72 3.45 -15.46 9.74
C ASP A 72 3.57 -14.23 8.84
N ILE A 73 2.99 -14.27 7.64
CA ILE A 73 2.92 -13.12 6.75
C ILE A 73 2.06 -12.00 7.36
N LEU A 74 0.91 -12.33 7.92
CA LEU A 74 0.06 -11.35 8.61
C LEU A 74 0.77 -10.72 9.81
N LYS A 75 1.44 -11.53 10.63
CA LYS A 75 2.24 -11.05 11.77
C LYS A 75 3.35 -10.11 11.32
N TRP A 76 4.00 -10.40 10.19
CA TRP A 76 5.00 -9.51 9.64
C TRP A 76 4.40 -8.15 9.25
N PHE A 77 3.26 -8.11 8.56
CA PHE A 77 2.57 -6.84 8.26
C PHE A 77 2.21 -6.09 9.53
N HIS A 78 1.68 -6.76 10.55
CA HIS A 78 1.41 -6.11 11.83
C HIS A 78 2.68 -5.50 12.44
N SER A 79 3.80 -6.21 12.41
CA SER A 79 5.06 -5.73 13.00
C SER A 79 5.59 -4.47 12.33
N ILE A 80 5.45 -4.33 10.99
CA ILE A 80 5.87 -3.09 10.31
C ILE A 80 4.95 -1.91 10.63
N PHE A 81 3.65 -2.14 10.81
CA PHE A 81 2.73 -1.09 11.24
C PHE A 81 2.97 -0.70 12.70
N ASP A 82 3.29 -1.65 13.58
CA ASP A 82 3.70 -1.36 14.95
C ASP A 82 4.96 -0.49 14.96
N HIS A 83 5.99 -0.90 14.22
CA HIS A 83 7.21 -0.12 14.11
C HIS A 83 6.95 1.29 13.55
N TYR A 84 6.08 1.43 12.54
CA TYR A 84 5.73 2.74 11.98
C TYR A 84 5.07 3.65 13.02
N THR A 85 4.14 3.13 13.80
CA THR A 85 3.45 3.91 14.83
C THR A 85 4.38 4.28 15.99
N ASP A 86 5.26 3.37 16.38
CA ASP A 86 6.26 3.62 17.44
C ASP A 86 7.27 4.67 16.99
N TRP A 87 7.77 4.57 15.75
CA TRP A 87 8.68 5.56 15.17
C TRP A 87 8.06 6.96 15.15
N ASN A 88 6.79 7.07 14.76
CA ASN A 88 6.08 8.33 14.70
C ASN A 88 5.49 8.77 16.04
N LYS A 89 5.77 8.04 17.13
CA LYS A 89 5.26 8.31 18.47
C LYS A 89 3.72 8.46 18.51
N ILE A 90 3.04 7.69 17.67
CA ILE A 90 1.59 7.58 17.70
C ILE A 90 1.26 6.75 18.94
N GLY A 91 0.49 7.32 19.87
CA GLY A 91 0.16 6.66 21.12
C GLY A 91 -0.51 5.29 20.95
N PRO A 92 -0.77 4.56 22.03
CA PRO A 92 -1.32 3.21 21.97
C PRO A 92 -2.67 3.24 21.24
N THR A 93 -2.73 2.54 20.11
CA THR A 93 -3.91 2.46 19.25
C THR A 93 -4.22 1.01 18.93
N GLN A 94 -5.50 0.68 18.88
CA GLN A 94 -5.91 -0.59 18.33
C GLN A 94 -5.71 -0.55 16.82
N LYS A 95 -4.94 -1.51 16.30
CA LYS A 95 -4.61 -1.62 14.88
C LYS A 95 -5.26 -2.85 14.29
N SER A 96 -5.79 -2.71 13.09
CA SER A 96 -6.31 -3.83 12.31
C SER A 96 -5.94 -3.66 10.84
N ILE A 97 -5.65 -4.76 10.18
CA ILE A 97 -5.51 -4.79 8.73
C ILE A 97 -6.90 -4.86 8.14
N ASN A 98 -7.24 -3.91 7.28
CA ASN A 98 -8.55 -3.89 6.63
C ASN A 98 -8.55 -4.70 5.34
N SER A 99 -7.52 -4.55 4.52
CA SER A 99 -7.41 -5.24 3.25
C SER A 99 -5.97 -5.35 2.78
N ILE A 100 -5.68 -6.44 2.06
CA ILE A 100 -4.44 -6.66 1.31
C ILE A 100 -4.85 -7.17 -0.06
N TRP A 101 -4.39 -6.52 -1.12
CA TRP A 101 -4.68 -6.89 -2.50
C TRP A 101 -3.44 -6.82 -3.37
N VAL A 102 -3.50 -7.45 -4.53
CA VAL A 102 -2.44 -7.44 -5.53
C VAL A 102 -2.98 -6.84 -6.81
N ASN A 103 -2.25 -5.89 -7.36
CA ASN A 103 -2.48 -5.30 -8.68
C ASN A 103 -1.42 -5.84 -9.64
N GLU A 104 -1.85 -6.60 -10.65
CA GLU A 104 -0.99 -6.99 -11.76
C GLU A 104 -1.26 -6.06 -12.94
N MET A 105 -0.45 -5.01 -13.07
CA MET A 105 -0.58 -4.05 -14.16
C MET A 105 0.11 -4.53 -15.43
N LYS A 106 -0.61 -4.50 -16.54
CA LYS A 106 -0.13 -4.80 -17.90
C LYS A 106 0.14 -3.50 -18.66
N ALA A 107 0.71 -3.64 -19.85
CA ALA A 107 0.86 -2.50 -20.76
C ALA A 107 -0.48 -1.80 -20.99
N HIS A 108 -0.47 -0.47 -21.00
CA HIS A 108 -1.64 0.42 -21.13
C HIS A 108 -2.66 0.37 -19.98
N GLU A 109 -2.33 -0.30 -18.89
CA GLU A 109 -3.06 -0.19 -17.64
C GLU A 109 -2.39 0.85 -16.73
N TYR A 110 -3.18 1.48 -15.87
CA TYR A 110 -2.69 2.50 -14.98
C TYR A 110 -3.51 2.58 -13.70
N ASN A 111 -2.86 3.02 -12.65
CA ASN A 111 -3.49 3.41 -11.40
C ASN A 111 -3.35 4.93 -11.26
N PRO A 112 -4.44 5.72 -11.34
CA PRO A 112 -4.36 7.16 -11.28
C PRO A 112 -3.92 7.63 -9.89
N VAL A 113 -3.54 8.90 -9.81
CA VAL A 113 -3.36 9.56 -8.51
C VAL A 113 -4.66 9.47 -7.73
N HIS A 114 -4.59 8.92 -6.54
CA HIS A 114 -5.75 8.73 -5.67
C HIS A 114 -5.34 8.85 -4.21
N ILE A 115 -6.33 8.99 -3.35
CA ILE A 115 -6.16 9.01 -1.90
C ILE A 115 -6.82 7.78 -1.30
N HIS A 116 -6.23 7.26 -0.23
CA HIS A 116 -6.85 6.24 0.58
C HIS A 116 -7.68 6.91 1.67
N GLN A 117 -9.00 6.89 1.50
CA GLN A 117 -9.94 7.37 2.50
C GLN A 117 -10.66 6.20 3.14
N GLY A 118 -10.68 6.15 4.46
CA GLY A 118 -11.50 5.25 5.24
C GLY A 118 -12.54 6.01 6.06
N LYS A 119 -13.48 5.30 6.65
CA LYS A 119 -14.41 5.86 7.64
C LYS A 119 -13.71 6.24 8.95
N LEU A 120 -12.48 5.75 9.14
CA LEU A 120 -11.64 6.02 10.29
C LEU A 120 -10.80 7.25 10.05
N TYR A 121 -10.60 8.04 11.08
CA TYR A 121 -9.83 9.29 11.03
C TYR A 121 -8.33 9.10 10.76
N THR A 122 -7.80 7.87 10.94
CA THR A 122 -6.39 7.57 10.74
C THR A 122 -6.26 6.22 10.06
N GLY A 123 -5.60 6.21 8.91
CA GLY A 123 -5.30 5.00 8.18
C GLY A 123 -3.83 4.99 7.76
N LEU A 124 -3.25 3.80 7.72
CA LEU A 124 -1.93 3.55 7.15
C LEU A 124 -2.11 2.78 5.85
N SER A 125 -1.35 3.16 4.84
CA SER A 125 -1.27 2.43 3.58
C SER A 125 0.16 2.05 3.31
N SER A 126 0.37 0.88 2.71
CA SER A 126 1.70 0.44 2.28
C SER A 126 1.64 -0.12 0.86
N VAL A 127 2.76 -0.03 0.16
CA VAL A 127 2.94 -0.60 -1.17
C VAL A 127 4.18 -1.49 -1.14
N MET A 128 4.02 -2.72 -1.65
CA MET A 128 5.11 -3.66 -1.84
C MET A 128 5.19 -4.00 -3.33
N ILE A 129 6.40 -3.93 -3.89
CA ILE A 129 6.66 -4.33 -5.26
C ILE A 129 7.03 -5.82 -5.27
N LEU A 130 6.16 -6.67 -5.80
CA LEU A 130 6.40 -8.11 -5.90
C LEU A 130 7.13 -8.48 -7.19
N LYS A 131 6.94 -7.72 -8.27
CA LYS A 131 7.55 -7.99 -9.56
C LYS A 131 7.69 -6.70 -10.36
N LEU A 132 8.81 -6.54 -11.02
CA LEU A 132 9.02 -5.47 -11.98
C LEU A 132 9.12 -6.06 -13.40
N PRO A 133 8.65 -5.35 -14.42
CA PRO A 133 8.88 -5.76 -15.81
C PRO A 133 10.38 -5.72 -16.12
N LYS A 134 10.82 -6.54 -17.08
CA LYS A 134 12.21 -6.53 -17.55
C LYS A 134 12.55 -5.21 -18.24
N GLU A 135 11.57 -4.66 -18.95
CA GLU A 135 11.68 -3.41 -19.68
C GLU A 135 10.55 -2.49 -19.24
N THR A 136 10.90 -1.29 -18.92
CA THR A 136 9.96 -0.19 -18.67
C THR A 136 10.08 0.75 -19.86
N GLY A 137 8.99 1.26 -20.42
CA GLY A 137 9.01 2.21 -21.53
C GLY A 137 9.96 3.40 -21.27
N VAL A 138 9.92 4.42 -22.10
CA VAL A 138 10.82 5.57 -21.99
C VAL A 138 10.02 6.78 -21.52
N GLU A 139 10.05 7.01 -20.21
CA GLU A 139 9.59 8.27 -19.61
C GLU A 139 10.73 8.91 -18.84
N TYR A 140 10.91 10.20 -19.04
CA TYR A 140 11.96 10.96 -18.38
C TYR A 140 11.35 12.08 -17.53
N SER A 141 11.98 12.35 -16.40
CA SER A 141 11.74 13.61 -15.67
C SER A 141 12.31 14.79 -16.42
N ALA A 142 12.01 16.01 -15.97
CA ALA A 142 12.61 17.24 -16.49
C ALA A 142 14.15 17.24 -16.39
N GLU A 143 14.75 16.40 -15.56
CA GLU A 143 16.18 16.21 -15.40
C GLU A 143 16.72 15.03 -16.23
N GLU A 144 15.97 14.57 -17.21
CA GLU A 144 16.28 13.42 -18.08
C GLU A 144 16.53 12.11 -17.33
N LYS A 145 16.05 11.99 -16.09
CA LYS A 145 16.15 10.74 -15.32
C LYS A 145 14.99 9.80 -15.68
N PRO A 146 15.26 8.49 -15.89
CA PRO A 146 14.21 7.53 -16.20
C PRO A 146 13.22 7.42 -15.05
N MET A 147 11.93 7.59 -15.35
CA MET A 147 10.83 7.60 -14.38
C MET A 147 9.96 6.35 -14.41
N ASN A 148 10.07 5.53 -15.42
CA ASN A 148 9.22 4.36 -15.58
C ASN A 148 9.35 3.34 -14.47
N GLY A 149 8.23 2.76 -14.07
CA GLY A 149 8.16 1.76 -13.01
C GLY A 149 8.46 2.31 -11.60
N ARG A 150 8.49 3.62 -11.41
CA ARG A 150 8.70 4.24 -10.10
C ARG A 150 7.38 4.48 -9.38
N LEU A 151 7.37 4.20 -8.10
CA LEU A 151 6.29 4.65 -7.21
C LEU A 151 6.47 6.14 -6.95
N GLN A 152 5.41 6.92 -7.22
CA GLN A 152 5.37 8.34 -6.91
C GLN A 152 4.43 8.57 -5.72
N ILE A 153 4.92 9.30 -4.72
CA ILE A 153 4.12 9.74 -3.59
C ILE A 153 4.00 11.26 -3.70
N ILE A 154 2.77 11.74 -3.89
CA ILE A 154 2.47 13.15 -4.03
C ILE A 154 1.92 13.65 -2.71
N VAL A 155 2.63 14.58 -2.08
CA VAL A 155 2.21 15.24 -0.84
C VAL A 155 1.77 16.64 -1.19
N CYS A 156 0.52 17.00 -0.90
CA CYS A 156 0.00 18.34 -1.04
C CYS A 156 0.06 19.06 0.31
N LEU A 157 0.85 20.12 0.38
CA LEU A 157 0.82 21.07 1.50
C LEU A 157 -0.28 22.09 1.19
N LEU A 158 -1.41 21.98 1.85
CA LEU A 158 -2.40 23.05 1.85
C LEU A 158 -1.89 24.16 2.77
N TYR A 159 -1.35 25.22 2.17
CA TYR A 159 -1.14 26.46 2.87
C TYR A 159 -2.51 27.14 3.04
N THR A 160 -3.10 27.01 4.21
CA THR A 160 -4.16 27.93 4.60
C THR A 160 -3.49 29.23 5.03
N TYR A 161 -3.55 30.24 4.20
CA TYR A 161 -3.27 31.59 4.66
C TYR A 161 -4.33 31.95 5.71
N PRO A 162 -3.94 32.42 6.90
CA PRO A 162 -4.88 33.01 7.81
C PRO A 162 -5.43 34.27 7.13
N SER A 163 -6.74 34.32 6.94
CA SER A 163 -7.47 35.49 6.52
C SER A 163 -7.41 36.60 7.57
#